data_e728b6c960a3dff426e22acc5d9462f5
#
_entry.id   e728b6c960a3dff426e22acc5d9462f5
#
_cell.length_a   1.000
_cell.length_b   1.000
_cell.length_c   1.000
_cell.angle_alpha   90.00
_cell.angle_beta   90.00
_cell.angle_gamma   90.00
#
_symmetry.space_group_name_H-M   'P 1'
#
loop_
_entity.id
_entity.type
_entity.pdbx_description
1 polymer ?
#
loop_
_entity_poly.entity_id
_entity_poly.type
_entity_poly.pdbx_seq_one_letter_code
_entity_poly.pdbx_strand_id
1 'polypeptide(L)'
;MLTKEKVQDFLKEIEVDDLVNNLQIMGNDVYIDMTAHSPAMHEKKKLEAAMKQAFASEFGEDIHLKLKIVSPEPSEIQQSQIKGKQIPGIQNIIAIASGKGGVGKSTVSANMAVTLAKMGFKVGLLDADIYGPSVPTMFDTEGQKPISVEVNGKNLMKPIENYGVKMLSIGYFSGSNQAVVWRGPMASKALNQMIRDAAWGELDFLLIDLPPGTGDIHLSIIQEVPVTGAVIVSTPQHVALADVRKGIXXXXDGKH
;
A
#
# COMPACT_ATOMS: atom_id res chain seq x y z
N MET A 1 -38.36 -13.84 19.59
CA MET A 1 -38.35 -12.71 18.67
C MET A 1 -37.04 -11.97 18.84
N LEU A 2 -36.35 -11.67 17.76
CA LEU A 2 -35.07 -10.94 17.81
C LEU A 2 -35.34 -9.46 18.12
N THR A 3 -34.72 -8.93 19.16
CA THR A 3 -34.88 -7.52 19.56
C THR A 3 -33.55 -6.78 19.40
N LYS A 4 -33.64 -5.47 19.23
CA LYS A 4 -32.48 -4.59 19.10
C LYS A 4 -31.57 -4.68 20.33
N GLU A 5 -32.16 -4.78 21.51
CA GLU A 5 -31.43 -4.91 22.80
C GLU A 5 -30.57 -6.18 22.82
N LYS A 6 -31.15 -7.33 22.44
CA LYS A 6 -30.42 -8.60 22.40
C LYS A 6 -29.23 -8.56 21.44
N VAL A 7 -29.41 -7.93 20.27
CA VAL A 7 -28.30 -7.81 19.30
C VAL A 7 -27.22 -6.84 19.83
N GLN A 8 -27.61 -5.76 20.49
CA GLN A 8 -26.66 -4.82 21.11
C GLN A 8 -25.87 -5.48 22.24
N ASP A 9 -26.50 -6.26 23.09
CA ASP A 9 -25.82 -6.97 24.18
C ASP A 9 -24.84 -8.01 23.62
N PHE A 10 -25.23 -8.72 22.57
CA PHE A 10 -24.36 -9.65 21.88
C PHE A 10 -23.14 -8.96 21.25
N LEU A 11 -23.34 -7.79 20.60
CA LEU A 11 -22.24 -7.02 20.00
C LEU A 11 -21.24 -6.55 21.06
N LYS A 12 -21.71 -6.20 22.27
CA LYS A 12 -20.84 -5.87 23.41
C LYS A 12 -20.07 -7.11 23.90
N GLU A 13 -20.75 -8.26 23.98
CA GLU A 13 -20.12 -9.51 24.42
C GLU A 13 -18.94 -9.92 23.51
N ILE A 14 -19.07 -9.68 22.20
CA ILE A 14 -18.00 -9.98 21.25
C ILE A 14 -17.05 -8.78 20.99
N GLU A 15 -17.18 -7.74 21.80
CA GLU A 15 -16.30 -6.56 21.82
C GLU A 15 -16.17 -5.84 20.46
N VAL A 16 -17.30 -5.68 19.76
CA VAL A 16 -17.34 -4.95 18.47
C VAL A 16 -18.37 -3.80 18.45
N ASP A 17 -18.99 -3.51 19.58
CA ASP A 17 -20.04 -2.47 19.68
C ASP A 17 -19.49 -1.06 19.36
N ASP A 18 -18.23 -0.80 19.67
CA ASP A 18 -17.54 0.46 19.35
C ASP A 18 -17.35 0.67 17.83
N LEU A 19 -17.39 -0.40 17.04
CA LEU A 19 -17.29 -0.33 15.58
C LEU A 19 -18.63 -0.08 14.89
N VAL A 20 -19.75 -0.23 15.63
CA VAL A 20 -21.10 -0.17 15.04
C VAL A 20 -21.60 1.27 14.96
N ASN A 21 -21.87 1.73 13.76
CA ASN A 21 -22.42 3.07 13.49
C ASN A 21 -23.94 3.07 13.48
N ASN A 22 -24.54 1.97 13.00
CA ASN A 22 -25.99 1.88 12.86
C ASN A 22 -26.43 0.41 12.95
N LEU A 23 -27.59 0.18 13.58
CA LEU A 23 -28.21 -1.14 13.73
C LEU A 23 -29.70 -1.04 13.46
N GLN A 24 -30.18 -1.79 12.48
CA GLN A 24 -31.60 -1.89 12.14
C GLN A 24 -32.02 -3.36 12.03
N ILE A 25 -33.22 -3.68 12.48
CA ILE A 25 -33.79 -5.04 12.39
C ILE A 25 -35.13 -4.95 11.68
N MET A 26 -35.30 -5.77 10.64
CA MET A 26 -36.53 -5.87 9.88
C MET A 26 -36.91 -7.35 9.74
N GLY A 27 -37.74 -7.82 10.66
CA GLY A 27 -38.08 -9.24 10.72
C GLY A 27 -36.86 -10.10 11.06
N ASN A 28 -36.46 -10.95 10.13
CA ASN A 28 -35.27 -11.80 10.25
C ASN A 28 -33.99 -11.18 9.65
N ASP A 29 -34.10 -9.98 9.03
CA ASP A 29 -32.95 -9.28 8.45
C ASP A 29 -32.36 -8.32 9.48
N VAL A 30 -31.05 -8.46 9.76
CA VAL A 30 -30.28 -7.57 10.64
C VAL A 30 -29.30 -6.78 9.78
N TYR A 31 -29.43 -5.47 9.77
CA TYR A 31 -28.57 -4.55 9.02
C TYR A 31 -27.63 -3.87 10.00
N ILE A 32 -26.31 -4.04 9.81
CA ILE A 32 -25.31 -3.40 10.64
C ILE A 32 -24.33 -2.63 9.77
N ASP A 33 -24.24 -1.32 10.00
CA ASP A 33 -23.20 -0.48 9.41
C ASP A 33 -22.06 -0.37 10.44
N MET A 34 -20.84 -0.70 10.04
CA MET A 34 -19.65 -0.73 10.91
C MET A 34 -18.49 0.03 10.27
N THR A 35 -17.60 0.56 11.11
CA THR A 35 -16.31 1.11 10.68
C THR A 35 -15.19 0.15 11.12
N ALA A 36 -14.41 -0.35 10.19
CA ALA A 36 -13.28 -1.23 10.52
C ALA A 36 -12.16 -0.46 11.25
N HIS A 37 -11.39 -1.13 12.09
CA HIS A 37 -10.22 -0.54 12.75
C HIS A 37 -9.15 -0.07 11.76
N SER A 38 -9.09 -0.69 10.59
CA SER A 38 -8.07 -0.47 9.58
C SER A 38 -8.72 -0.37 8.20
N PRO A 39 -8.18 0.45 7.28
CA PRO A 39 -8.69 0.50 5.92
C PRO A 39 -8.39 -0.77 5.11
N ALA A 40 -7.59 -1.70 5.64
CA ALA A 40 -7.16 -2.90 4.93
C ALA A 40 -8.34 -3.82 4.57
N MET A 41 -8.45 -4.16 3.28
CA MET A 41 -9.54 -5.01 2.77
C MET A 41 -9.54 -6.41 3.43
N HIS A 42 -8.38 -6.92 3.78
CA HIS A 42 -8.22 -8.20 4.47
C HIS A 42 -8.91 -8.18 5.85
N GLU A 43 -8.73 -7.11 6.62
CA GLU A 43 -9.37 -6.97 7.93
C GLU A 43 -10.88 -6.85 7.82
N LYS A 44 -11.37 -6.13 6.80
CA LYS A 44 -12.81 -6.06 6.52
C LYS A 44 -13.40 -7.44 6.24
N LYS A 45 -12.73 -8.25 5.38
CA LYS A 45 -13.18 -9.61 5.06
C LYS A 45 -13.13 -10.52 6.28
N LYS A 46 -12.09 -10.38 7.12
CA LYS A 46 -11.95 -11.15 8.36
C LYS A 46 -13.06 -10.79 9.35
N LEU A 47 -13.30 -9.50 9.52
CA LEU A 47 -14.39 -9.00 10.39
C LEU A 47 -15.75 -9.47 9.86
N GLU A 48 -16.00 -9.36 8.56
CA GLU A 48 -17.24 -9.82 7.93
C GLU A 48 -17.46 -11.32 8.16
N ALA A 49 -16.44 -12.13 7.95
CA ALA A 49 -16.52 -13.58 8.14
C ALA A 49 -16.77 -13.94 9.63
N ALA A 50 -16.04 -13.29 10.54
CA ALA A 50 -16.20 -13.51 11.98
C ALA A 50 -17.60 -13.12 12.45
N MET A 51 -18.12 -11.98 11.99
CA MET A 51 -19.47 -11.50 12.33
C MET A 51 -20.55 -12.46 11.82
N LYS A 52 -20.43 -12.92 10.57
CA LYS A 52 -21.41 -13.88 10.02
C LYS A 52 -21.41 -15.20 10.81
N GLN A 53 -20.23 -15.70 11.16
CA GLN A 53 -20.09 -16.92 11.94
C GLN A 53 -20.67 -16.75 13.35
N ALA A 54 -20.33 -15.68 14.04
CA ALA A 54 -20.81 -15.38 15.39
C ALA A 54 -22.34 -15.23 15.43
N PHE A 55 -22.89 -14.50 14.46
CA PHE A 55 -24.36 -14.32 14.36
C PHE A 55 -25.08 -15.64 14.08
N ALA A 56 -24.57 -16.47 13.19
CA ALA A 56 -25.16 -17.79 12.89
C ALA A 56 -25.14 -18.71 14.12
N SER A 57 -24.05 -18.65 14.91
CA SER A 57 -23.92 -19.45 16.12
C SER A 57 -24.89 -19.01 17.23
N GLU A 58 -25.11 -17.69 17.40
CA GLU A 58 -25.94 -17.16 18.49
C GLU A 58 -27.41 -17.13 18.14
N PHE A 59 -27.75 -16.69 16.93
CA PHE A 59 -29.16 -16.43 16.55
C PHE A 59 -29.74 -17.43 15.56
N GLY A 60 -28.92 -18.37 15.07
CA GLY A 60 -29.34 -19.41 14.12
C GLY A 60 -29.29 -18.93 12.65
N GLU A 61 -29.38 -19.91 11.76
CA GLU A 61 -29.26 -19.69 10.31
C GLU A 61 -30.47 -18.94 9.68
N ASP A 62 -31.58 -18.83 10.41
CA ASP A 62 -32.80 -18.13 9.94
C ASP A 62 -32.64 -16.60 10.01
N ILE A 63 -31.58 -16.09 10.67
CA ILE A 63 -31.31 -14.65 10.75
C ILE A 63 -30.31 -14.28 9.66
N HIS A 64 -30.68 -13.32 8.83
CA HIS A 64 -29.87 -12.86 7.69
C HIS A 64 -29.12 -11.60 8.07
N LEU A 65 -27.84 -11.74 8.33
CA LEU A 65 -26.96 -10.61 8.66
C LEU A 65 -26.49 -9.90 7.37
N LYS A 66 -26.81 -8.62 7.24
CA LYS A 66 -26.39 -7.74 6.15
C LYS A 66 -25.44 -6.68 6.70
N LEU A 67 -24.16 -6.85 6.40
CA LEU A 67 -23.07 -5.99 6.89
C LEU A 67 -22.63 -4.99 5.84
N LYS A 68 -22.50 -3.75 6.25
CA LYS A 68 -21.83 -2.70 5.47
C LYS A 68 -20.63 -2.22 6.27
N ILE A 69 -19.44 -2.66 5.89
CA ILE A 69 -18.20 -2.32 6.60
C ILE A 69 -17.44 -1.27 5.78
N VAL A 70 -17.30 -0.06 6.35
CA VAL A 70 -16.58 1.05 5.73
C VAL A 70 -15.18 1.18 6.33
N SER A 71 -14.25 1.74 5.55
CA SER A 71 -12.93 2.12 6.09
C SER A 71 -13.08 3.32 7.01
N PRO A 72 -12.27 3.42 8.06
CA PRO A 72 -12.21 4.66 8.84
C PRO A 72 -11.73 5.80 7.94
N GLU A 73 -12.33 6.96 8.08
CA GLU A 73 -11.82 8.16 7.40
C GLU A 73 -10.50 8.57 8.05
N PRO A 74 -9.49 8.95 7.25
CA PRO A 74 -8.24 9.45 7.81
C PRO A 74 -8.54 10.69 8.68
N SER A 75 -7.94 10.74 9.86
CA SER A 75 -8.09 11.91 10.73
C SER A 75 -7.57 13.16 10.01
N GLU A 76 -8.14 14.32 10.31
CA GLU A 76 -7.69 15.61 9.76
C GLU A 76 -6.20 15.85 10.03
N ILE A 77 -5.73 15.40 11.18
CA ILE A 77 -4.32 15.50 11.56
C ILE A 77 -3.45 14.65 10.62
N GLN A 78 -3.89 13.42 10.29
CA GLN A 78 -3.16 12.56 9.35
C GLN A 78 -3.19 13.13 7.93
N GLN A 79 -4.33 13.67 7.51
CA GLN A 79 -4.46 14.28 6.18
C GLN A 79 -3.57 15.51 6.03
N SER A 80 -3.46 16.34 7.07
CA SER A 80 -2.64 17.55 7.03
C SER A 80 -1.13 17.29 7.04
N GLN A 81 -0.70 16.08 7.45
CA GLN A 81 0.71 15.70 7.48
C GLN A 81 1.20 15.04 6.18
N ILE A 82 0.27 14.59 5.32
CA ILE A 82 0.63 13.94 4.06
C ILE A 82 0.85 15.01 2.99
N LYS A 83 2.11 15.22 2.61
CA LYS A 83 2.47 16.08 1.49
C LYS A 83 2.37 15.31 0.17
N GLY A 84 2.19 16.02 -0.91
CA GLY A 84 2.10 15.43 -2.24
C GLY A 84 0.65 15.27 -2.71
N LYS A 85 0.50 15.28 -4.01
CA LYS A 85 -0.83 15.15 -4.64
C LYS A 85 -1.28 13.70 -4.65
N GLN A 86 -2.45 13.42 -4.13
CA GLN A 86 -3.03 12.08 -4.08
C GLN A 86 -3.00 11.40 -5.46
N ILE A 87 -2.79 10.09 -5.43
CA ILE A 87 -2.79 9.25 -6.63
C ILE A 87 -4.10 8.43 -6.59
N PRO A 88 -5.01 8.67 -7.53
CA PRO A 88 -6.31 7.99 -7.52
C PRO A 88 -6.16 6.46 -7.51
N GLY A 89 -6.91 5.82 -6.65
CA GLY A 89 -6.95 4.36 -6.51
C GLY A 89 -5.88 3.78 -5.58
N ILE A 90 -4.92 4.57 -5.10
CA ILE A 90 -3.86 4.07 -4.21
C ILE A 90 -4.15 4.56 -2.78
N GLN A 91 -4.34 3.62 -1.85
CA GLN A 91 -4.70 3.93 -0.47
C GLN A 91 -3.48 4.30 0.37
N ASN A 92 -2.42 3.52 0.28
CA ASN A 92 -1.22 3.70 1.10
C ASN A 92 0.03 3.63 0.23
N ILE A 93 0.96 4.55 0.46
CA ILE A 93 2.26 4.55 -0.22
C ILE A 93 3.34 4.40 0.84
N ILE A 94 4.12 3.33 0.75
CA ILE A 94 5.18 3.02 1.70
C ILE A 94 6.53 3.14 0.99
N ALA A 95 7.35 4.06 1.45
CA ALA A 95 8.72 4.21 0.95
C ALA A 95 9.65 3.22 1.65
N ILE A 96 10.48 2.50 0.88
CA ILE A 96 11.48 1.58 1.44
C ILE A 96 12.85 2.16 1.12
N ALA A 97 13.57 2.51 2.17
CA ALA A 97 14.82 3.27 2.07
C ALA A 97 15.97 2.56 2.79
N SER A 98 17.19 2.92 2.44
CA SER A 98 18.40 2.49 3.17
C SER A 98 19.46 3.57 3.10
N GLY A 99 20.24 3.70 4.15
CA GLY A 99 21.35 4.67 4.21
C GLY A 99 22.51 4.31 3.28
N LYS A 100 22.69 3.02 2.95
CA LYS A 100 23.75 2.54 2.05
C LYS A 100 23.25 1.37 1.20
N GLY A 101 23.97 1.09 0.11
CA GLY A 101 23.70 -0.06 -0.74
C GLY A 101 24.10 -1.39 -0.09
N GLY A 102 23.53 -2.48 -0.57
CA GLY A 102 23.90 -3.84 -0.17
C GLY A 102 23.37 -4.31 1.18
N VAL A 103 22.42 -3.60 1.79
CA VAL A 103 21.83 -3.99 3.09
C VAL A 103 20.61 -4.92 2.96
N GLY A 104 20.24 -5.28 1.74
CA GLY A 104 19.06 -6.12 1.50
C GLY A 104 17.76 -5.35 1.31
N LYS A 105 17.80 -4.05 1.02
CA LYS A 105 16.61 -3.19 0.85
C LYS A 105 15.61 -3.80 -0.16
N SER A 106 16.07 -4.09 -1.38
CA SER A 106 15.19 -4.61 -2.44
C SER A 106 14.69 -6.02 -2.12
N THR A 107 15.48 -6.82 -1.40
CA THR A 107 15.02 -8.12 -0.89
C THR A 107 13.85 -7.94 0.10
N VAL A 108 13.96 -6.97 1.01
CA VAL A 108 12.88 -6.63 1.94
C VAL A 108 11.66 -6.12 1.16
N SER A 109 11.86 -5.23 0.19
CA SER A 109 10.78 -4.68 -0.65
C SER A 109 10.02 -5.80 -1.38
N ALA A 110 10.74 -6.70 -2.04
CA ALA A 110 10.16 -7.81 -2.80
C ALA A 110 9.38 -8.77 -1.89
N ASN A 111 9.99 -9.20 -0.79
CA ASN A 111 9.33 -10.13 0.14
C ASN A 111 8.11 -9.50 0.80
N MET A 112 8.18 -8.23 1.17
CA MET A 112 7.05 -7.49 1.74
C MET A 112 5.90 -7.39 0.72
N ALA A 113 6.19 -7.09 -0.55
CA ALA A 113 5.18 -7.03 -1.62
C ALA A 113 4.47 -8.37 -1.80
N VAL A 114 5.24 -9.45 -1.92
CA VAL A 114 4.68 -10.80 -2.14
C VAL A 114 3.90 -11.26 -0.90
N THR A 115 4.40 -10.95 0.31
CA THR A 115 3.72 -11.34 1.56
C THR A 115 2.37 -10.62 1.67
N LEU A 116 2.34 -9.31 1.43
CA LEU A 116 1.08 -8.54 1.43
C LEU A 116 0.10 -9.07 0.37
N ALA A 117 0.59 -9.40 -0.83
CA ALA A 117 -0.24 -9.98 -1.88
C ALA A 117 -0.82 -11.35 -1.44
N LYS A 118 0.00 -12.20 -0.82
CA LYS A 118 -0.47 -13.50 -0.26
C LYS A 118 -1.50 -13.32 0.86
N MET A 119 -1.44 -12.21 1.59
CA MET A 119 -2.44 -11.87 2.61
C MET A 119 -3.76 -11.34 2.00
N GLY A 120 -3.82 -11.18 0.68
CA GLY A 120 -5.03 -10.75 -0.04
C GLY A 120 -5.10 -9.26 -0.35
N PHE A 121 -4.04 -8.49 -0.06
CA PHE A 121 -3.98 -7.08 -0.42
C PHE A 121 -3.66 -6.89 -1.91
N LYS A 122 -4.18 -5.82 -2.50
CA LYS A 122 -3.79 -5.37 -3.84
C LYS A 122 -2.51 -4.56 -3.70
N VAL A 123 -1.42 -5.07 -4.26
CA VAL A 123 -0.08 -4.51 -4.02
C VAL A 123 0.60 -4.09 -5.33
N GLY A 124 1.13 -2.86 -5.32
CA GLY A 124 2.05 -2.37 -6.34
C GLY A 124 3.47 -2.29 -5.77
N LEU A 125 4.46 -2.47 -6.61
CA LEU A 125 5.87 -2.29 -6.29
C LEU A 125 6.53 -1.45 -7.37
N LEU A 126 7.04 -0.29 -6.99
CA LEU A 126 7.83 0.58 -7.85
C LEU A 126 9.31 0.45 -7.47
N ASP A 127 10.12 -0.04 -8.40
CA ASP A 127 11.57 -0.08 -8.25
C ASP A 127 12.16 1.23 -8.80
N ALA A 128 12.53 2.11 -7.89
CA ALA A 128 13.10 3.41 -8.19
C ALA A 128 14.64 3.43 -8.10
N ASP A 129 15.28 2.26 -7.94
CA ASP A 129 16.75 2.19 -7.84
C ASP A 129 17.38 2.29 -9.24
N ILE A 130 17.74 3.52 -9.61
CA ILE A 130 18.34 3.82 -10.92
C ILE A 130 19.74 3.23 -11.09
N TYR A 131 20.40 2.90 -10.01
CA TYR A 131 21.80 2.39 -10.03
C TYR A 131 21.87 0.88 -10.15
N GLY A 132 20.86 0.18 -9.60
CA GLY A 132 20.86 -1.27 -9.62
C GLY A 132 19.43 -1.83 -9.53
N PRO A 133 18.61 -1.57 -10.56
CA PRO A 133 17.22 -2.06 -10.53
C PRO A 133 17.22 -3.59 -10.47
N SER A 134 16.60 -4.13 -9.45
CA SER A 134 16.66 -5.57 -9.15
C SER A 134 15.30 -6.26 -9.20
N VAL A 135 14.21 -5.50 -9.21
CA VAL A 135 12.85 -6.06 -9.22
C VAL A 135 12.61 -6.96 -10.45
N PRO A 136 13.04 -6.59 -11.67
CA PRO A 136 12.83 -7.50 -12.82
C PRO A 136 13.43 -8.89 -12.61
N THR A 137 14.63 -8.97 -12.04
CA THR A 137 15.30 -10.24 -11.74
C THR A 137 14.61 -10.99 -10.60
N MET A 138 14.25 -10.29 -9.52
CA MET A 138 13.62 -10.91 -8.33
C MET A 138 12.22 -11.47 -8.64
N PHE A 139 11.54 -10.93 -9.64
CA PHE A 139 10.18 -11.32 -10.00
C PHE A 139 10.09 -12.12 -11.30
N ASP A 140 11.21 -12.61 -11.82
CA ASP A 140 11.27 -13.41 -13.07
C ASP A 140 10.59 -12.68 -14.24
N THR A 141 10.80 -11.37 -14.34
CA THR A 141 10.19 -10.52 -15.36
C THR A 141 11.22 -9.83 -16.27
N GLU A 142 12.47 -10.31 -16.24
CA GLU A 142 13.54 -9.79 -17.10
C GLU A 142 13.14 -9.87 -18.57
N GLY A 143 13.47 -8.83 -19.32
CA GLY A 143 13.15 -8.75 -20.74
C GLY A 143 11.71 -8.35 -21.06
N GLN A 144 10.81 -8.34 -20.08
CA GLN A 144 9.47 -7.79 -20.26
C GLN A 144 9.51 -6.27 -20.32
N LYS A 145 8.54 -5.67 -21.01
CA LYS A 145 8.41 -4.21 -21.11
C LYS A 145 6.98 -3.80 -20.83
N PRO A 146 6.76 -2.77 -20.00
CA PRO A 146 5.43 -2.20 -19.84
C PRO A 146 4.89 -1.72 -21.19
N ILE A 147 3.63 -2.01 -21.44
CA ILE A 147 2.94 -1.58 -22.67
C ILE A 147 2.03 -0.40 -22.34
N SER A 148 1.71 0.38 -23.38
CA SER A 148 0.73 1.46 -23.24
C SER A 148 -0.67 0.89 -23.37
N VAL A 149 -1.57 1.31 -22.47
CA VAL A 149 -3.01 0.96 -22.51
C VAL A 149 -3.83 2.24 -22.38
N GLU A 150 -4.95 2.28 -23.07
CA GLU A 150 -5.87 3.41 -22.94
C GLU A 150 -6.85 3.14 -21.79
N VAL A 151 -6.86 4.06 -20.81
CA VAL A 151 -7.79 4.02 -19.67
C VAL A 151 -8.44 5.40 -19.57
N ASN A 152 -9.75 5.46 -19.74
CA ASN A 152 -10.55 6.69 -19.66
C ASN A 152 -10.00 7.80 -20.58
N GLY A 153 -9.61 7.43 -21.82
CA GLY A 153 -9.10 8.38 -22.83
C GLY A 153 -7.66 8.82 -22.60
N LYS A 154 -6.93 8.23 -21.66
CA LYS A 154 -5.51 8.51 -21.39
C LYS A 154 -4.67 7.28 -21.67
N ASN A 155 -3.52 7.51 -22.28
CA ASN A 155 -2.52 6.45 -22.47
C ASN A 155 -1.70 6.31 -21.19
N LEU A 156 -1.81 5.17 -20.52
CA LEU A 156 -1.12 4.86 -19.28
C LEU A 156 -0.20 3.65 -19.47
N MET A 157 0.87 3.59 -18.69
CA MET A 157 1.74 2.41 -18.64
C MET A 157 1.05 1.29 -17.86
N LYS A 158 0.93 0.12 -18.48
CA LYS A 158 0.40 -1.06 -17.79
C LYS A 158 1.52 -1.69 -16.97
N PRO A 159 1.37 -1.80 -15.64
CA PRO A 159 2.35 -2.51 -14.82
C PRO A 159 2.48 -3.98 -15.23
N ILE A 160 3.66 -4.53 -15.07
CA ILE A 160 3.92 -5.96 -15.23
C ILE A 160 3.42 -6.65 -13.95
N GLU A 161 2.86 -7.85 -14.07
CA GLU A 161 2.33 -8.58 -12.93
C GLU A 161 2.98 -9.95 -12.81
N ASN A 162 3.49 -10.26 -11.62
CA ASN A 162 3.91 -11.60 -11.24
C ASN A 162 3.78 -11.78 -9.72
N TYR A 163 3.60 -12.99 -9.25
CA TYR A 163 3.42 -13.34 -7.83
C TYR A 163 2.32 -12.53 -7.11
N GLY A 164 1.30 -12.08 -7.87
CA GLY A 164 0.20 -11.28 -7.32
C GLY A 164 0.54 -9.81 -7.05
N VAL A 165 1.69 -9.35 -7.56
CA VAL A 165 2.17 -7.97 -7.39
C VAL A 165 2.19 -7.28 -8.75
N LYS A 166 1.64 -6.06 -8.83
CA LYS A 166 1.80 -5.17 -9.98
C LYS A 166 3.12 -4.42 -9.83
N MET A 167 3.95 -4.38 -10.86
CA MET A 167 5.26 -3.75 -10.72
C MET A 167 5.66 -2.90 -11.91
N LEU A 168 6.39 -1.83 -11.61
CA LEU A 168 7.15 -1.05 -12.57
C LEU A 168 8.57 -0.89 -12.02
N SER A 169 9.54 -0.95 -12.90
CA SER A 169 10.95 -0.77 -12.57
C SER A 169 11.59 0.10 -13.63
N ILE A 170 12.47 0.97 -13.20
CA ILE A 170 13.31 1.72 -14.14
C ILE A 170 14.16 0.77 -15.00
N GLY A 171 14.41 -0.44 -14.49
CA GLY A 171 15.11 -1.50 -15.21
C GLY A 171 14.41 -1.97 -16.48
N TYR A 172 13.09 -1.86 -16.57
CA TYR A 172 12.37 -2.23 -17.80
C TYR A 172 12.62 -1.28 -18.97
N PHE A 173 13.12 -0.09 -18.69
CA PHE A 173 13.40 0.94 -19.70
C PHE A 173 14.87 0.99 -20.10
N SER A 174 15.72 0.24 -19.39
CA SER A 174 17.14 0.11 -19.74
C SER A 174 17.28 -1.01 -20.77
N GLY A 175 17.76 -0.69 -21.95
CA GLY A 175 18.04 -1.72 -22.97
C GLY A 175 19.23 -2.59 -22.54
N SER A 176 19.19 -3.86 -22.91
CA SER A 176 20.23 -4.85 -22.53
C SER A 176 21.65 -4.47 -22.98
N ASN A 177 21.79 -3.54 -23.92
CA ASN A 177 23.06 -3.17 -24.51
C ASN A 177 23.39 -1.67 -24.44
N GLN A 178 22.56 -0.86 -23.74
CA GLN A 178 22.83 0.56 -23.59
C GLN A 178 22.74 0.96 -22.11
N ALA A 179 23.87 1.37 -21.57
CA ALA A 179 23.87 2.03 -20.26
C ALA A 179 23.15 3.38 -20.39
N VAL A 180 21.88 3.42 -20.01
CA VAL A 180 21.17 4.70 -19.90
C VAL A 180 21.76 5.43 -18.71
N VAL A 181 22.43 6.53 -18.99
CA VAL A 181 22.96 7.38 -17.92
C VAL A 181 21.79 8.22 -17.38
N TRP A 182 21.21 7.72 -16.30
CA TRP A 182 20.14 8.43 -15.61
C TRP A 182 20.72 9.65 -14.86
N ARG A 183 20.49 10.83 -15.36
CA ARG A 183 20.80 12.07 -14.64
C ARG A 183 19.63 12.38 -13.69
N GLY A 184 19.93 12.96 -12.53
CA GLY A 184 18.93 13.23 -11.48
C GLY A 184 17.57 13.72 -11.97
N PRO A 185 17.51 14.83 -12.74
CA PRO A 185 16.22 15.34 -13.22
C PRO A 185 15.48 14.39 -14.18
N MET A 186 16.21 13.62 -15.00
CA MET A 186 15.60 12.62 -15.88
C MET A 186 15.01 11.45 -15.07
N ALA A 187 15.75 10.99 -14.08
CA ALA A 187 15.32 9.92 -13.21
C ALA A 187 14.04 10.31 -12.43
N SER A 188 14.04 11.51 -11.83
CA SER A 188 12.88 12.03 -11.10
C SER A 188 11.65 12.13 -12.01
N LYS A 189 11.83 12.62 -13.23
CA LYS A 189 10.73 12.71 -14.21
C LYS A 189 10.18 11.34 -14.58
N ALA A 190 11.06 10.37 -14.86
CA ALA A 190 10.67 9.01 -15.21
C ALA A 190 9.92 8.34 -14.05
N LEU A 191 10.42 8.48 -12.82
CA LEU A 191 9.78 7.94 -11.63
C LEU A 191 8.39 8.56 -11.41
N ASN A 192 8.26 9.87 -11.58
CA ASN A 192 6.97 10.53 -11.51
C ASN A 192 5.97 10.00 -12.55
N GLN A 193 6.43 9.78 -13.78
CA GLN A 193 5.59 9.16 -14.81
C GLN A 193 5.17 7.74 -14.41
N MET A 194 6.09 6.93 -13.90
CA MET A 194 5.79 5.57 -13.46
C MET A 194 4.79 5.56 -12.30
N ILE A 195 4.80 6.58 -11.45
CA ILE A 195 3.86 6.70 -10.34
C ILE A 195 2.48 7.18 -10.83
N ARG A 196 2.45 8.25 -11.63
CA ARG A 196 1.20 8.98 -11.96
C ARG A 196 0.54 8.56 -13.27
N ASP A 197 1.36 8.16 -14.26
CA ASP A 197 0.88 7.81 -15.60
C ASP A 197 0.88 6.30 -15.83
N ALA A 198 0.73 5.52 -14.76
CA ALA A 198 0.59 4.07 -14.83
C ALA A 198 -0.82 3.63 -14.45
N ALA A 199 -1.26 2.55 -15.09
CA ALA A 199 -2.56 1.95 -14.85
C ALA A 199 -2.52 1.02 -13.62
N TRP A 200 -2.18 1.59 -12.46
CA TRP A 200 -2.11 0.84 -11.20
C TRP A 200 -3.48 0.26 -10.82
N GLY A 201 -4.56 0.98 -11.12
CA GLY A 201 -5.90 0.63 -10.67
C GLY A 201 -6.04 0.82 -9.15
N GLU A 202 -6.88 -0.01 -8.53
CA GLU A 202 -7.06 0.01 -7.08
C GLU A 202 -5.92 -0.74 -6.41
N LEU A 203 -5.21 -0.07 -5.50
CA LEU A 203 -4.15 -0.66 -4.67
C LEU A 203 -4.37 -0.34 -3.19
N ASP A 204 -4.23 -1.35 -2.32
CA ASP A 204 -4.16 -1.14 -0.88
C ASP A 204 -2.80 -0.54 -0.51
N PHE A 205 -1.74 -1.02 -1.17
CA PHE A 205 -0.36 -0.56 -0.93
C PHE A 205 0.40 -0.37 -2.25
N LEU A 206 1.08 0.76 -2.37
CA LEU A 206 2.17 0.94 -3.36
C LEU A 206 3.47 1.04 -2.57
N LEU A 207 4.34 0.05 -2.72
CA LEU A 207 5.68 0.05 -2.13
C LEU A 207 6.63 0.71 -3.12
N ILE A 208 7.45 1.65 -2.64
CA ILE A 208 8.47 2.33 -3.47
C ILE A 208 9.85 1.94 -2.95
N ASP A 209 10.57 1.13 -3.72
CA ASP A 209 11.94 0.74 -3.42
C ASP A 209 12.89 1.85 -3.89
N LEU A 210 13.30 2.71 -2.95
CA LEU A 210 14.10 3.91 -3.22
C LEU A 210 15.56 3.54 -3.53
N PRO A 211 16.31 4.38 -4.25
CA PRO A 211 17.77 4.19 -4.38
C PRO A 211 18.45 4.16 -3.01
N PRO A 212 19.63 3.61 -2.87
CA PRO A 212 20.35 3.70 -1.59
C PRO A 212 20.86 5.12 -1.33
N GLY A 213 21.00 5.48 -0.06
CA GLY A 213 21.49 6.79 0.36
C GLY A 213 20.38 7.76 0.74
N THR A 214 20.70 9.05 0.78
CA THR A 214 19.81 10.14 1.21
C THR A 214 19.86 11.32 0.24
N GLY A 215 19.95 11.04 -1.04
CA GLY A 215 20.16 12.07 -2.07
C GLY A 215 18.88 12.74 -2.55
N ASP A 216 19.05 13.65 -3.51
CA ASP A 216 17.97 14.50 -4.06
C ASP A 216 16.79 13.71 -4.64
N ILE A 217 17.03 12.51 -5.14
CA ILE A 217 15.97 11.65 -5.69
C ILE A 217 14.98 11.24 -4.59
N HIS A 218 15.49 10.89 -3.40
CA HIS A 218 14.64 10.58 -2.24
C HIS A 218 13.72 11.74 -1.91
N LEU A 219 14.32 12.94 -1.76
CA LEU A 219 13.56 14.15 -1.42
C LEU A 219 12.51 14.45 -2.49
N SER A 220 12.87 14.35 -3.76
CA SER A 220 11.96 14.57 -4.87
C SER A 220 10.73 13.65 -4.79
N ILE A 221 10.95 12.35 -4.58
CA ILE A 221 9.85 11.38 -4.49
C ILE A 221 8.98 11.66 -3.26
N ILE A 222 9.60 11.85 -2.09
CA ILE A 222 8.87 12.08 -0.83
C ILE A 222 8.05 13.37 -0.86
N GLN A 223 8.54 14.40 -1.55
CA GLN A 223 7.82 15.67 -1.66
C GLN A 223 6.65 15.63 -2.65
N GLU A 224 6.76 14.82 -3.70
CA GLU A 224 5.76 14.79 -4.78
C GLU A 224 4.68 13.72 -4.57
N VAL A 225 4.96 12.69 -3.75
CA VAL A 225 4.07 11.55 -3.55
C VAL A 225 3.56 11.56 -2.10
N PRO A 226 2.26 11.29 -1.86
CA PRO A 226 1.70 11.30 -0.51
C PRO A 226 2.11 10.03 0.26
N VAL A 227 3.37 9.99 0.70
CA VAL A 227 3.93 8.84 1.42
C VAL A 227 3.26 8.72 2.79
N THR A 228 2.61 7.59 3.05
CA THR A 228 1.91 7.31 4.31
C THR A 228 2.82 6.69 5.36
N GLY A 229 3.94 6.08 4.95
CA GLY A 229 4.89 5.49 5.87
C GLY A 229 6.21 5.16 5.21
N ALA A 230 7.22 4.87 6.02
CA ALA A 230 8.53 4.47 5.51
C ALA A 230 9.09 3.29 6.30
N VAL A 231 9.75 2.38 5.57
CA VAL A 231 10.52 1.27 6.12
C VAL A 231 12.00 1.55 5.84
N ILE A 232 12.82 1.59 6.88
CA ILE A 232 14.25 1.86 6.73
C ILE A 232 15.02 0.57 7.01
N VAL A 233 15.73 0.09 5.98
CA VAL A 233 16.51 -1.14 6.03
C VAL A 233 17.96 -0.79 6.34
N SER A 234 18.52 -1.41 7.36
CA SER A 234 19.90 -1.14 7.79
C SER A 234 20.56 -2.41 8.33
N THR A 235 21.87 -2.33 8.49
CA THR A 235 22.66 -3.33 9.20
C THR A 235 23.13 -2.74 10.55
N PRO A 236 23.51 -3.58 11.54
CA PRO A 236 23.76 -3.07 12.89
C PRO A 236 25.09 -2.32 13.07
N GLN A 237 25.88 -2.16 12.03
CA GLN A 237 27.15 -1.41 12.12
C GLN A 237 26.89 0.07 12.44
N HIS A 238 27.74 0.67 13.27
CA HIS A 238 27.64 2.08 13.69
C HIS A 238 27.56 3.05 12.51
N VAL A 239 28.34 2.83 11.46
CA VAL A 239 28.35 3.68 10.26
C VAL A 239 26.96 3.64 9.56
N ALA A 240 26.40 2.45 9.42
CA ALA A 240 25.08 2.27 8.80
C ALA A 240 23.97 2.96 9.61
N LEU A 241 24.05 2.86 10.94
CA LEU A 241 23.08 3.50 11.85
C LEU A 241 23.18 5.03 11.80
N ALA A 242 24.40 5.58 11.63
CA ALA A 242 24.59 7.03 11.46
C ALA A 242 23.90 7.53 10.19
N ASP A 243 23.98 6.78 9.09
CA ASP A 243 23.32 7.13 7.82
C ASP A 243 21.79 7.00 7.94
N VAL A 244 21.31 6.00 8.68
CA VAL A 244 19.87 5.85 8.97
C VAL A 244 19.32 7.06 9.72
N ARG A 245 20.05 7.54 10.72
CA ARG A 245 19.64 8.74 11.48
C ARG A 245 19.50 9.97 10.56
N LYS A 246 20.40 10.13 9.61
CA LYS A 246 20.29 11.20 8.59
C LYS A 246 19.05 10.98 7.70
N GLY A 247 18.79 9.75 7.30
CA GLY A 247 17.64 9.38 6.49
C GLY A 247 16.31 9.62 7.18
N ILE A 248 16.26 9.37 8.45
CA ILE A 248 15.08 9.66 9.27
C ILE A 248 14.78 11.15 9.31
N UNK A 249 15.75 11.76 9.44
CA UNK A 249 15.68 13.16 9.44
C UNK A 249 15.16 13.65 8.14
N UNK A 250 15.48 13.08 7.17
CA UNK A 250 15.02 13.44 5.91
C UNK A 250 13.59 13.07 5.69
N UNK A 251 13.27 12.12 6.24
CA UNK A 251 11.96 11.72 6.21
C UNK A 251 11.07 12.43 7.21
N UNK A 252 11.64 12.85 8.08
CA UNK A 252 10.97 13.64 9.06
C UNK A 252 10.94 15.08 8.74
N ASP A 253 11.94 15.59 8.18
CA ASP A 253 12.01 17.03 7.79
C ASP A 253 11.20 17.36 6.53
N GLY A 254 10.88 16.39 5.73
CA GLY A 254 9.91 16.57 4.65
C GLY A 254 8.53 17.03 5.14
N LYS A 255 8.34 17.11 6.45
CA LYS A 255 7.11 17.55 7.11
C LYS A 255 7.08 19.06 7.47
N HIS A 256 8.08 19.87 7.04
CA HIS A 256 8.10 21.32 7.27
C HIS A 256 7.88 22.13 5.99
#